data_0f2dcd092e355b062c1e966b84076b1d
#
_entry.id   0f2dcd092e355b062c1e966b84076b1d
#
_cell.length_a   1.000
_cell.length_b   1.000
_cell.length_c   1.000
_cell.angle_alpha   90.00
_cell.angle_beta   90.00
_cell.angle_gamma   90.00
#
_symmetry.space_group_name_H-M   'P 1'
#
loop_
_entity.id
_entity.type
_entity.pdbx_description
1 polymer ?
#
loop_
_entity_poly.entity_id
_entity_poly.type
_entity_poly.pdbx_seq_one_letter_code
_entity_poly.pdbx_strand_id
1 'polypeptide(L)'
;MGKLLIPNFKKGGRMLSRNKDTDYLALSARIHAMEGRLLTRDRMDRMIDAREESEALKVLTECGYGGAEGLRAQDVERVLATARAETFQELSTAAPDPRVVDVFRLKYDYHTAKVLVKAEAMGIDAGRLLLDGGRVPASGLAENYQKEQLGGLSLRFQSAIREARETLAASHDPQLADLALDRACYEEMAQLARETGSGFLQGYVRLAVDVANLRAAVRVARMGKGSEFLSQVLLPGGSVSQRTLAAARGEELSALFQNGALAQAAELGAKAARPAGGSLTAFERECDNALTRYLGDARRVPFGVETVIAYLYAKEAELTAIRTILAGRRAGLDGAVIRERLRETYV
;
A
#
# COMPACT_ATOMS: atom_id res chain seq x y z
N MET A 1 27.00 -11.38 21.87
CA MET A 1 26.81 -9.92 21.98
C MET A 1 27.19 -9.28 20.65
N GLY A 2 26.27 -9.26 19.71
CA GLY A 2 26.43 -8.64 18.39
C GLY A 2 25.68 -7.32 18.38
N LYS A 3 26.42 -6.20 18.32
CA LYS A 3 25.84 -4.87 18.12
C LYS A 3 25.24 -4.79 16.72
N LEU A 4 23.91 -4.70 16.62
CA LEU A 4 23.24 -4.29 15.37
C LEU A 4 23.74 -2.89 15.02
N LEU A 5 24.38 -2.77 13.86
CA LEU A 5 24.76 -1.50 13.25
C LEU A 5 23.49 -0.80 12.74
N ILE A 6 22.99 0.14 13.52
CA ILE A 6 22.01 1.12 13.09
C ILE A 6 22.75 2.12 12.19
N PRO A 7 22.29 2.42 10.97
CA PRO A 7 22.93 3.44 10.14
C PRO A 7 22.84 4.81 10.84
N ASN A 8 23.99 5.39 11.13
CA ASN A 8 24.10 6.72 11.72
C ASN A 8 23.60 7.78 10.73
N PHE A 9 22.44 8.35 10.99
CA PHE A 9 21.98 9.56 10.31
C PHE A 9 22.85 10.75 10.74
N LYS A 10 23.93 11.01 10.00
CA LYS A 10 24.70 12.25 10.16
C LYS A 10 23.83 13.43 9.74
N LYS A 11 23.48 14.29 10.69
CA LYS A 11 23.03 15.67 10.45
C LYS A 11 24.15 16.43 9.72
N GLY A 12 23.96 16.66 8.43
CA GLY A 12 24.81 17.52 7.63
C GLY A 12 23.97 18.03 6.47
N GLY A 13 23.52 19.30 6.55
CA GLY A 13 22.79 19.99 5.49
C GLY A 13 23.65 20.16 4.23
N ARG A 14 23.79 19.11 3.44
CA ARG A 14 24.15 19.17 2.03
C ARG A 14 22.84 19.19 1.26
N MET A 15 22.60 20.23 0.47
CA MET A 15 21.64 20.16 -0.63
C MET A 15 22.04 18.94 -1.44
N LEU A 16 21.29 17.84 -1.27
CA LEU A 16 21.51 16.61 -2.03
C LEU A 16 21.28 16.96 -3.49
N SER A 17 22.31 16.80 -4.31
CA SER A 17 22.20 16.85 -5.77
C SER A 17 21.04 15.92 -6.15
N ARG A 18 20.05 16.45 -6.90
CA ARG A 18 18.93 15.66 -7.42
C ARG A 18 19.53 14.53 -8.26
N ASN A 19 19.22 13.27 -7.93
CA ASN A 19 19.66 12.12 -8.71
C ASN A 19 19.19 12.30 -10.16
N LYS A 20 20.06 11.95 -11.11
CA LYS A 20 19.74 11.99 -12.54
C LYS A 20 19.10 10.66 -12.94
N ASP A 21 18.29 10.68 -13.98
CA ASP A 21 17.68 9.45 -14.52
C ASP A 21 18.74 8.42 -14.90
N THR A 22 19.91 8.88 -15.37
CA THR A 22 21.07 8.03 -15.70
C THR A 22 21.63 7.26 -14.50
N ASP A 23 21.44 7.75 -13.28
CA ASP A 23 21.90 7.05 -12.08
C ASP A 23 21.09 5.77 -11.84
N TYR A 24 19.88 5.71 -12.40
CA TYR A 24 18.97 4.55 -12.34
C TYR A 24 19.13 3.56 -13.50
N LEU A 25 20.02 3.82 -14.48
CA LEU A 25 20.11 3.04 -15.71
C LEU A 25 20.27 1.52 -15.46
N ALA A 26 21.26 1.13 -14.66
CA ALA A 26 21.53 -0.27 -14.35
C ALA A 26 20.36 -0.93 -13.59
N LEU A 27 19.76 -0.19 -12.63
CA LEU A 27 18.61 -0.68 -11.87
C LEU A 27 17.38 -0.82 -12.76
N SER A 28 17.12 0.13 -13.66
CA SER A 28 15.99 0.07 -14.59
C SER A 28 16.11 -1.11 -15.54
N ALA A 29 17.31 -1.37 -16.09
CA ALA A 29 17.54 -2.54 -16.94
C ALA A 29 17.27 -3.87 -16.20
N ARG A 30 17.65 -3.94 -14.91
CA ARG A 30 17.36 -5.09 -14.06
C ARG A 30 15.86 -5.22 -13.79
N ILE A 31 15.16 -4.12 -13.50
CA ILE A 31 13.71 -4.10 -13.27
C ILE A 31 12.97 -4.59 -14.52
N HIS A 32 13.33 -4.15 -15.72
CA HIS A 32 12.70 -4.64 -16.96
C HIS A 32 12.86 -6.15 -17.15
N ALA A 33 14.00 -6.72 -16.74
CA ALA A 33 14.16 -8.18 -16.72
C ALA A 33 13.26 -8.85 -15.66
N MET A 34 13.04 -8.20 -14.50
CA MET A 34 12.17 -8.71 -13.44
C MET A 34 10.68 -8.59 -13.80
N GLU A 35 10.27 -7.58 -14.57
CA GLU A 35 8.91 -7.38 -15.06
C GLU A 35 8.39 -8.59 -15.86
N GLY A 36 9.26 -9.27 -16.62
CA GLY A 36 8.90 -10.48 -17.36
C GLY A 36 8.45 -11.67 -16.48
N ARG A 37 8.71 -11.61 -15.18
CA ARG A 37 8.27 -12.61 -14.20
C ARG A 37 6.99 -12.22 -13.46
N LEU A 38 6.48 -11.01 -13.65
CA LEU A 38 5.25 -10.59 -12.99
C LEU A 38 4.05 -11.43 -13.44
N LEU A 39 3.04 -11.49 -12.58
CA LEU A 39 1.81 -12.23 -12.82
C LEU A 39 0.95 -11.52 -13.86
N THR A 40 0.98 -12.03 -15.10
CA THR A 40 0.16 -11.54 -16.21
C THR A 40 -1.30 -11.97 -16.07
N ARG A 41 -2.19 -11.37 -16.84
CA ARG A 41 -3.60 -11.76 -16.88
C ARG A 41 -3.77 -13.24 -17.25
N ASP A 42 -3.04 -13.74 -18.23
CA ASP A 42 -3.06 -15.16 -18.63
C ASP A 42 -2.66 -16.08 -17.47
N ARG A 43 -1.58 -15.75 -16.74
CA ARG A 43 -1.16 -16.50 -15.56
C ARG A 43 -2.22 -16.49 -14.45
N MET A 44 -2.91 -15.35 -14.24
CA MET A 44 -4.02 -15.27 -13.29
C MET A 44 -5.18 -16.18 -13.71
N ASP A 45 -5.55 -16.16 -14.98
CA ASP A 45 -6.63 -17.01 -15.50
C ASP A 45 -6.28 -18.49 -15.39
N ARG A 46 -5.04 -18.89 -15.65
CA ARG A 46 -4.55 -20.26 -15.41
C ARG A 46 -4.64 -20.64 -13.94
N MET A 47 -4.33 -19.74 -13.00
CA MET A 47 -4.49 -20.00 -11.57
C MET A 47 -5.97 -20.17 -11.19
N ILE A 48 -6.86 -19.38 -11.75
CA ILE A 48 -8.29 -19.43 -11.45
C ILE A 48 -8.90 -20.73 -11.96
N ASP A 49 -8.57 -21.10 -13.20
CA ASP A 49 -9.17 -22.24 -13.92
C ASP A 49 -8.50 -23.59 -13.59
N ALA A 50 -7.41 -23.58 -12.82
CA ALA A 50 -6.73 -24.80 -12.38
C ALA A 50 -7.69 -25.75 -11.68
N ARG A 51 -7.62 -27.05 -11.97
CA ARG A 51 -8.50 -28.06 -11.34
C ARG A 51 -8.18 -28.23 -9.88
N GLU A 52 -6.89 -28.29 -9.55
CA GLU A 52 -6.39 -28.47 -8.20
C GLU A 52 -5.59 -27.25 -7.71
N GLU A 53 -5.49 -27.09 -6.38
CA GLU A 53 -4.70 -26.03 -5.78
C GLU A 53 -3.21 -26.16 -6.14
N SER A 54 -2.70 -27.38 -6.25
CA SER A 54 -1.33 -27.67 -6.65
C SER A 54 -0.99 -27.11 -8.04
N GLU A 55 -1.92 -27.18 -8.99
CA GLU A 55 -1.74 -26.60 -10.33
C GLU A 55 -1.70 -25.06 -10.29
N ALA A 56 -2.57 -24.44 -9.48
CA ALA A 56 -2.54 -22.99 -9.28
C ALA A 56 -1.22 -22.54 -8.64
N LEU A 57 -0.68 -23.31 -7.70
CA LEU A 57 0.59 -23.00 -7.03
C LEU A 57 1.81 -23.16 -7.96
N LYS A 58 1.76 -24.06 -8.96
CA LYS A 58 2.85 -24.18 -9.96
C LYS A 58 3.06 -22.89 -10.76
N VAL A 59 1.99 -22.13 -11.02
CA VAL A 59 2.10 -20.83 -11.70
C VAL A 59 2.96 -19.85 -10.90
N LEU A 60 2.95 -19.93 -9.56
CA LEU A 60 3.81 -19.09 -8.72
C LEU A 60 5.30 -19.37 -8.95
N THR A 61 5.68 -20.62 -9.21
CA THR A 61 7.06 -20.98 -9.56
C THR A 61 7.50 -20.31 -10.85
N GLU A 62 6.62 -20.26 -11.87
CA GLU A 62 6.88 -19.53 -13.12
C GLU A 62 7.07 -18.02 -12.90
N CYS A 63 6.43 -17.45 -11.88
CA CYS A 63 6.59 -16.05 -11.49
C CYS A 63 7.81 -15.80 -10.59
N GLY A 64 8.64 -16.83 -10.36
CA GLY A 64 9.88 -16.72 -9.57
C GLY A 64 9.69 -16.82 -8.06
N TYR A 65 8.52 -17.26 -7.59
CA TYR A 65 8.33 -17.60 -6.18
C TYR A 65 8.94 -18.98 -5.89
N GLY A 66 10.20 -18.98 -5.46
CA GLY A 66 10.93 -20.21 -5.14
C GLY A 66 10.26 -21.03 -4.03
N GLY A 67 10.41 -22.38 -4.11
CA GLY A 67 9.84 -23.27 -3.12
C GLY A 67 8.33 -23.47 -3.21
N ALA A 68 7.70 -23.04 -4.33
CA ALA A 68 6.27 -23.25 -4.55
C ALA A 68 5.91 -24.72 -4.84
N GLU A 69 6.87 -25.56 -5.19
CA GLU A 69 6.66 -27.00 -5.34
C GLU A 69 6.41 -27.63 -3.99
N GLY A 70 5.25 -28.26 -3.81
CA GLY A 70 4.83 -28.88 -2.54
C GLY A 70 4.35 -27.91 -1.47
N LEU A 71 4.19 -26.60 -1.80
CA LEU A 71 3.60 -25.62 -0.88
C LEU A 71 2.19 -26.04 -0.48
N ARG A 72 1.95 -26.01 0.81
CA ARG A 72 0.58 -26.09 1.34
C ARG A 72 -0.01 -24.68 1.42
N ALA A 73 -1.32 -24.62 1.37
CA ALA A 73 -2.10 -23.40 1.48
C ALA A 73 -1.63 -22.46 2.61
N GLN A 74 -1.25 -23.02 3.75
CA GLN A 74 -0.78 -22.29 4.94
C GLN A 74 0.61 -21.63 4.75
N ASP A 75 1.42 -22.12 3.81
CA ASP A 75 2.78 -21.63 3.58
C ASP A 75 2.82 -20.45 2.61
N VAL A 76 1.74 -20.22 1.84
CA VAL A 76 1.67 -19.19 0.80
C VAL A 76 1.95 -17.79 1.37
N GLU A 77 1.33 -17.43 2.48
CA GLU A 77 1.54 -16.10 3.07
C GLU A 77 3.00 -15.86 3.46
N ARG A 78 3.67 -16.88 3.97
CA ARG A 78 5.10 -16.80 4.29
C ARG A 78 5.95 -16.58 3.03
N VAL A 79 5.66 -17.30 1.94
CA VAL A 79 6.38 -17.13 0.67
C VAL A 79 6.16 -15.74 0.09
N LEU A 80 4.93 -15.24 0.10
CA LEU A 80 4.61 -13.90 -0.39
C LEU A 80 5.28 -12.82 0.47
N ALA A 81 5.29 -12.97 1.79
CA ALA A 81 5.96 -12.04 2.70
C ALA A 81 7.48 -12.03 2.49
N THR A 82 8.10 -13.21 2.32
CA THR A 82 9.53 -13.32 2.00
C THR A 82 9.85 -12.64 0.67
N ALA A 83 9.11 -12.95 -0.39
CA ALA A 83 9.33 -12.35 -1.71
C ALA A 83 9.19 -10.81 -1.69
N ARG A 84 8.27 -10.28 -0.90
CA ARG A 84 8.15 -8.84 -0.68
C ARG A 84 9.37 -8.26 0.03
N ALA A 85 9.78 -8.87 1.14
CA ALA A 85 10.92 -8.40 1.93
C ALA A 85 12.21 -8.41 1.09
N GLU A 86 12.43 -9.48 0.33
CA GLU A 86 13.57 -9.59 -0.60
C GLU A 86 13.53 -8.51 -1.68
N THR A 87 12.37 -8.28 -2.31
CA THR A 87 12.20 -7.22 -3.31
C THR A 87 12.51 -5.85 -2.73
N PHE A 88 11.99 -5.52 -1.55
CA PHE A 88 12.25 -4.25 -0.90
C PHE A 88 13.73 -4.10 -0.52
N GLN A 89 14.35 -5.13 0.03
CA GLN A 89 15.76 -5.11 0.39
C GLN A 89 16.66 -4.94 -0.84
N GLU A 90 16.39 -5.68 -1.90
CA GLU A 90 17.13 -5.61 -3.15
C GLU A 90 17.06 -4.20 -3.76
N LEU A 91 15.85 -3.66 -3.92
CA LEU A 91 15.65 -2.35 -4.52
C LEU A 91 16.14 -1.22 -3.63
N SER A 92 15.99 -1.33 -2.31
CA SER A 92 16.53 -0.34 -1.37
C SER A 92 18.07 -0.27 -1.40
N THR A 93 18.73 -1.42 -1.60
CA THR A 93 20.19 -1.48 -1.69
C THR A 93 20.70 -0.95 -3.05
N ALA A 94 19.94 -1.21 -4.13
CA ALA A 94 20.36 -0.85 -5.49
C ALA A 94 19.92 0.57 -5.91
N ALA A 95 18.91 1.15 -5.27
CA ALA A 95 18.41 2.47 -5.65
C ALA A 95 19.39 3.58 -5.26
N PRO A 96 19.68 4.52 -6.15
CA PRO A 96 20.47 5.73 -5.85
C PRO A 96 19.87 6.55 -4.71
N ASP A 97 18.55 6.53 -4.55
CA ASP A 97 17.83 7.10 -3.42
C ASP A 97 16.90 6.04 -2.80
N PRO A 98 17.30 5.42 -1.69
CA PRO A 98 16.49 4.38 -1.03
C PRO A 98 15.16 4.91 -0.47
N ARG A 99 15.01 6.24 -0.29
CA ARG A 99 13.74 6.83 0.19
C ARG A 99 12.57 6.56 -0.78
N VAL A 100 12.86 6.33 -2.06
CA VAL A 100 11.85 5.91 -3.05
C VAL A 100 11.20 4.60 -2.64
N VAL A 101 11.99 3.65 -2.15
CA VAL A 101 11.50 2.35 -1.66
C VAL A 101 10.82 2.52 -0.29
N ASP A 102 11.37 3.38 0.56
CA ASP A 102 10.85 3.62 1.91
C ASP A 102 9.41 4.16 1.89
N VAL A 103 9.01 4.94 0.88
CA VAL A 103 7.61 5.38 0.71
C VAL A 103 6.65 4.19 0.68
N PHE A 104 7.03 3.06 0.05
CA PHE A 104 6.21 1.85 0.01
C PHE A 104 6.31 1.02 1.30
N ARG A 105 7.43 1.10 2.01
CA ARG A 105 7.66 0.36 3.26
C ARG A 105 6.94 0.97 4.45
N LEU A 106 6.70 2.28 4.45
CA LEU A 106 6.02 3.01 5.53
C LEU A 106 4.71 2.36 5.96
N LYS A 107 3.88 1.93 5.02
CA LYS A 107 2.58 1.29 5.34
C LYS A 107 2.72 0.07 6.25
N TYR A 108 3.84 -0.65 6.19
CA TYR A 108 4.09 -1.82 7.04
C TYR A 108 4.56 -1.42 8.44
N ASP A 109 5.38 -0.37 8.55
CA ASP A 109 5.75 0.19 9.85
C ASP A 109 4.51 0.66 10.61
N TYR A 110 3.65 1.45 9.93
CA TYR A 110 2.41 1.96 10.51
C TYR A 110 1.36 0.87 10.77
N HIS A 111 1.30 -0.17 9.93
CA HIS A 111 0.48 -1.34 10.20
C HIS A 111 0.93 -2.06 11.47
N THR A 112 2.24 -2.28 11.63
CA THR A 112 2.81 -2.86 12.85
C THR A 112 2.47 -2.00 14.07
N ALA A 113 2.59 -0.67 13.97
CA ALA A 113 2.18 0.23 15.05
C ALA A 113 0.71 0.09 15.43
N LYS A 114 -0.21 0.00 14.45
CA LYS A 114 -1.65 -0.25 14.69
C LYS A 114 -1.88 -1.56 15.44
N VAL A 115 -1.19 -2.62 15.04
CA VAL A 115 -1.29 -3.93 15.70
C VAL A 115 -0.80 -3.84 17.14
N LEU A 116 0.36 -3.21 17.37
CA LEU A 116 0.95 -3.10 18.71
C LEU A 116 0.10 -2.27 19.67
N VAL A 117 -0.39 -1.10 19.24
CA VAL A 117 -1.24 -0.24 20.04
C VAL A 117 -2.53 -0.95 20.45
N LYS A 118 -3.17 -1.67 19.53
CA LYS A 118 -4.39 -2.43 19.84
C LYS A 118 -4.13 -3.65 20.68
N ALA A 119 -3.06 -4.39 20.43
CA ALA A 119 -2.69 -5.56 21.21
C ALA A 119 -2.36 -5.19 22.66
N GLU A 120 -1.65 -4.07 22.89
CA GLU A 120 -1.38 -3.53 24.23
C GLU A 120 -2.68 -3.22 24.98
N ALA A 121 -3.62 -2.50 24.33
CA ALA A 121 -4.90 -2.14 24.93
C ALA A 121 -5.78 -3.36 25.25
N MET A 122 -5.66 -4.44 24.47
CA MET A 122 -6.41 -5.68 24.65
C MET A 122 -5.71 -6.69 25.56
N GLY A 123 -4.44 -6.46 25.93
CA GLY A 123 -3.64 -7.39 26.71
C GLY A 123 -3.32 -8.71 26.00
N ILE A 124 -3.19 -8.70 24.64
CA ILE A 124 -2.92 -9.89 23.82
C ILE A 124 -1.55 -9.84 23.17
N ASP A 125 -1.04 -11.02 22.80
CA ASP A 125 0.21 -11.13 22.03
C ASP A 125 -0.03 -10.72 20.56
N ALA A 126 0.77 -9.76 20.09
CA ALA A 126 0.75 -9.25 18.72
C ALA A 126 1.49 -10.14 17.71
N GLY A 127 2.34 -11.07 18.17
CA GLY A 127 3.35 -11.74 17.33
C GLY A 127 2.84 -12.33 16.03
N ARG A 128 1.65 -12.95 16.06
CA ARG A 128 1.03 -13.58 14.87
C ARG A 128 0.40 -12.61 13.88
N LEU A 129 0.21 -11.35 14.28
CA LEU A 129 -0.43 -10.31 13.48
C LEU A 129 0.58 -9.37 12.81
N LEU A 130 1.86 -9.50 13.16
CA LEU A 130 2.93 -8.67 12.61
C LEU A 130 3.19 -9.03 11.14
N LEU A 131 3.40 -8.01 10.31
CA LEU A 131 3.71 -8.13 8.89
C LEU A 131 5.07 -7.51 8.59
N ASP A 132 6.01 -8.33 8.11
CA ASP A 132 7.29 -7.83 7.62
C ASP A 132 7.14 -7.11 6.27
N GLY A 133 8.07 -6.20 5.99
CA GLY A 133 8.11 -5.36 4.81
C GLY A 133 8.34 -3.89 5.14
N GLY A 134 8.34 -3.52 6.41
CA GLY A 134 8.67 -2.18 6.89
C GLY A 134 10.15 -1.83 6.74
N ARG A 135 10.50 -0.58 7.08
CA ARG A 135 11.89 -0.10 7.17
C ARG A 135 12.63 -0.76 8.33
N VAL A 136 11.88 -1.17 9.35
CA VAL A 136 12.37 -1.93 10.50
C VAL A 136 11.68 -3.30 10.47
N PRO A 137 12.41 -4.40 10.78
CA PRO A 137 11.77 -5.70 10.98
C PRO A 137 10.65 -5.61 12.02
N ALA A 138 9.51 -6.22 11.74
CA ALA A 138 8.32 -6.08 12.59
C ALA A 138 8.55 -6.55 14.03
N SER A 139 9.34 -7.63 14.22
CA SER A 139 9.77 -8.11 15.54
C SER A 139 10.64 -7.10 16.29
N GLY A 140 11.59 -6.46 15.59
CA GLY A 140 12.43 -5.41 16.17
C GLY A 140 11.64 -4.16 16.56
N LEU A 141 10.65 -3.79 15.75
CA LEU A 141 9.73 -2.70 16.08
C LEU A 141 8.90 -3.04 17.33
N ALA A 142 8.41 -4.28 17.43
CA ALA A 142 7.67 -4.74 18.59
C ALA A 142 8.53 -4.71 19.87
N GLU A 143 9.77 -5.17 19.80
CA GLU A 143 10.69 -5.09 20.94
C GLU A 143 10.97 -3.64 21.36
N ASN A 144 11.22 -2.75 20.38
CA ASN A 144 11.46 -1.33 20.66
C ASN A 144 10.22 -0.65 21.26
N TYR A 145 9.04 -1.02 20.79
CA TYR A 145 7.77 -0.54 21.32
C TYR A 145 7.59 -0.94 22.79
N GLN A 146 7.79 -2.22 23.13
CA GLN A 146 7.69 -2.73 24.50
C GLN A 146 8.71 -2.10 25.46
N LYS A 147 9.91 -1.77 24.94
CA LYS A 147 10.99 -1.13 25.71
C LYS A 147 10.88 0.40 25.74
N GLU A 148 9.87 0.98 25.08
CA GLU A 148 9.73 2.42 24.85
C GLU A 148 10.96 3.08 24.19
N GLN A 149 11.69 2.32 23.35
CA GLN A 149 12.93 2.72 22.70
C GLN A 149 12.72 3.04 21.21
N LEU A 150 11.81 3.95 20.91
CA LEU A 150 11.48 4.34 19.53
C LEU A 150 12.42 5.42 18.95
N GLY A 151 13.47 5.79 19.66
CA GLY A 151 14.38 6.90 19.32
C GLY A 151 15.12 6.79 17.98
N GLY A 152 15.17 5.59 17.35
CA GLY A 152 15.74 5.38 16.02
C GLY A 152 14.77 5.62 14.86
N LEU A 153 13.48 5.88 15.15
CA LEU A 153 12.42 6.11 14.17
C LEU A 153 12.14 7.60 13.99
N SER A 154 11.41 7.97 12.95
CA SER A 154 11.07 9.36 12.69
C SER A 154 10.27 9.96 13.86
N LEU A 155 10.45 11.26 14.12
CA LEU A 155 9.70 11.97 15.17
C LEU A 155 8.19 11.91 14.90
N ARG A 156 7.79 11.91 13.61
CA ARG A 156 6.39 11.77 13.21
C ARG A 156 5.83 10.42 13.64
N PHE A 157 6.54 9.34 13.37
CA PHE A 157 6.13 7.99 13.75
C PHE A 157 5.99 7.84 15.27
N GLN A 158 6.99 8.35 16.02
CA GLN A 158 6.95 8.34 17.50
C GLN A 158 5.75 9.12 18.05
N SER A 159 5.48 10.32 17.50
CA SER A 159 4.36 11.15 17.92
C SER A 159 3.02 10.50 17.58
N ALA A 160 2.92 9.85 16.40
CA ALA A 160 1.71 9.15 15.98
C ALA A 160 1.37 7.95 16.88
N ILE A 161 2.37 7.18 17.31
CA ILE A 161 2.16 6.08 18.27
C ILE A 161 1.62 6.63 19.58
N ARG A 162 2.20 7.71 20.09
CA ARG A 162 1.74 8.34 21.34
C ARG A 162 0.30 8.83 21.22
N GLU A 163 -0.01 9.59 20.17
CA GLU A 163 -1.35 10.06 19.87
C GLU A 163 -2.36 8.91 19.77
N ALA A 164 -1.99 7.82 19.08
CA ALA A 164 -2.86 6.66 18.93
C ALA A 164 -3.15 5.96 20.28
N ARG A 165 -2.12 5.79 21.14
CA ARG A 165 -2.28 5.25 22.51
C ARG A 165 -3.19 6.12 23.36
N GLU A 166 -2.96 7.43 23.38
CA GLU A 166 -3.76 8.40 24.12
C GLU A 166 -5.21 8.42 23.62
N THR A 167 -5.41 8.45 22.30
CA THR A 167 -6.74 8.42 21.67
C THR A 167 -7.49 7.14 22.01
N LEU A 168 -6.83 5.97 21.94
CA LEU A 168 -7.45 4.69 22.26
C LEU A 168 -7.82 4.61 23.75
N ALA A 169 -6.94 5.07 24.65
CA ALA A 169 -7.19 5.08 26.07
C ALA A 169 -8.37 5.99 26.46
N ALA A 170 -8.49 7.15 25.79
CA ALA A 170 -9.55 8.12 26.07
C ALA A 170 -10.91 7.76 25.45
N SER A 171 -10.90 7.22 24.20
CA SER A 171 -12.13 6.98 23.43
C SER A 171 -12.64 5.55 23.51
N HIS A 172 -11.78 4.58 23.83
CA HIS A 172 -12.02 3.14 23.69
C HIS A 172 -12.42 2.73 22.26
N ASP A 173 -12.15 3.57 21.25
CA ASP A 173 -12.46 3.33 19.84
C ASP A 173 -11.18 3.08 19.05
N PRO A 174 -10.90 1.81 18.64
CA PRO A 174 -9.73 1.47 17.85
C PRO A 174 -9.68 2.17 16.49
N GLN A 175 -10.83 2.58 15.94
CA GLN A 175 -10.87 3.27 14.64
C GLN A 175 -10.23 4.66 14.72
N LEU A 176 -10.42 5.37 15.84
CA LEU A 176 -9.81 6.69 16.02
C LEU A 176 -8.29 6.60 16.13
N ALA A 177 -7.78 5.60 16.83
CA ALA A 177 -6.34 5.33 16.90
C ALA A 177 -5.76 4.96 15.51
N ASP A 178 -6.46 4.11 14.75
CA ASP A 178 -6.07 3.76 13.38
C ASP A 178 -6.04 5.01 12.48
N LEU A 179 -7.00 5.93 12.60
CA LEU A 179 -7.04 7.18 11.83
C LEU A 179 -5.85 8.10 12.12
N ALA A 180 -5.42 8.22 13.37
CA ALA A 180 -4.25 8.99 13.75
C ALA A 180 -2.98 8.43 13.07
N LEU A 181 -2.80 7.11 13.12
CA LEU A 181 -1.68 6.42 12.48
C LEU A 181 -1.75 6.49 10.95
N ASP A 182 -2.93 6.37 10.33
CA ASP A 182 -3.09 6.52 8.88
C ASP A 182 -2.73 7.92 8.41
N ARG A 183 -3.20 8.96 9.10
CA ARG A 183 -2.86 10.35 8.79
C ARG A 183 -1.36 10.56 8.82
N ALA A 184 -0.70 10.13 9.89
CA ALA A 184 0.74 10.26 10.04
C ALA A 184 1.51 9.49 8.95
N CYS A 185 1.03 8.30 8.56
CA CYS A 185 1.60 7.50 7.48
C CYS A 185 1.60 8.26 6.16
N TYR A 186 0.45 8.77 5.71
CA TYR A 186 0.35 9.50 4.45
C TYR A 186 1.12 10.83 4.48
N GLU A 187 1.16 11.52 5.60
CA GLU A 187 1.98 12.72 5.75
C GLU A 187 3.48 12.41 5.66
N GLU A 188 3.95 11.30 6.25
CA GLU A 188 5.34 10.87 6.15
C GLU A 188 5.68 10.41 4.72
N MET A 189 4.77 9.67 4.06
CA MET A 189 4.91 9.32 2.64
C MET A 189 5.05 10.58 1.77
N ALA A 190 4.19 11.58 1.97
CA ALA A 190 4.24 12.83 1.23
C ALA A 190 5.53 13.63 1.51
N GLN A 191 6.03 13.60 2.74
CA GLN A 191 7.30 14.22 3.11
C GLN A 191 8.47 13.54 2.39
N LEU A 192 8.57 12.20 2.48
CA LEU A 192 9.64 11.45 1.80
C LEU A 192 9.57 11.65 0.28
N ALA A 193 8.38 11.62 -0.32
CA ALA A 193 8.22 11.85 -1.75
C ALA A 193 8.73 13.25 -2.17
N ARG A 194 8.48 14.29 -1.37
CA ARG A 194 9.07 15.64 -1.62
C ARG A 194 10.59 15.64 -1.50
N GLU A 195 11.13 14.96 -0.50
CA GLU A 195 12.57 14.90 -0.24
C GLU A 195 13.35 14.17 -1.34
N THR A 196 12.72 13.22 -2.06
CA THR A 196 13.33 12.58 -3.25
C THR A 196 13.41 13.51 -4.44
N GLY A 197 12.59 14.56 -4.48
CA GLY A 197 12.47 15.46 -5.64
C GLY A 197 11.77 14.86 -6.85
N SER A 198 11.29 13.60 -6.80
CA SER A 198 10.56 12.97 -7.90
C SER A 198 9.13 13.48 -7.98
N GLY A 199 8.79 14.17 -9.08
CA GLY A 199 7.43 14.61 -9.36
C GLY A 199 6.47 13.44 -9.55
N PHE A 200 6.95 12.36 -10.16
CA PHE A 200 6.17 11.13 -10.36
C PHE A 200 5.79 10.47 -9.03
N LEU A 201 6.75 10.34 -8.08
CA LEU A 201 6.46 9.79 -6.75
C LEU A 201 5.48 10.68 -5.96
N GLN A 202 5.67 12.01 -6.03
CA GLN A 202 4.74 12.95 -5.40
C GLN A 202 3.33 12.85 -5.99
N GLY A 203 3.21 12.69 -7.32
CA GLY A 203 1.95 12.45 -8.00
C GLY A 203 1.28 11.15 -7.56
N TYR A 204 2.05 10.07 -7.45
CA TYR A 204 1.55 8.79 -6.90
C TYR A 204 1.00 8.93 -5.49
N VAL A 205 1.76 9.55 -4.57
CA VAL A 205 1.31 9.72 -3.18
C VAL A 205 0.06 10.59 -3.11
N ARG A 206 0.00 11.67 -3.90
CA ARG A 206 -1.20 12.52 -3.98
C ARG A 206 -2.41 11.75 -4.46
N LEU A 207 -2.27 10.94 -5.52
CA LEU A 207 -3.35 10.10 -6.04
C LEU A 207 -3.77 9.04 -5.02
N ALA A 208 -2.82 8.46 -4.28
CA ALA A 208 -3.12 7.50 -3.21
C ALA A 208 -3.94 8.13 -2.07
N VAL A 209 -3.66 9.39 -1.71
CA VAL A 209 -4.47 10.16 -0.76
C VAL A 209 -5.88 10.42 -1.33
N ASP A 210 -5.99 10.81 -2.60
CA ASP A 210 -7.29 11.02 -3.25
C ASP A 210 -8.13 9.75 -3.29
N VAL A 211 -7.50 8.61 -3.58
CA VAL A 211 -8.15 7.28 -3.53
C VAL A 211 -8.65 6.97 -2.12
N ALA A 212 -7.81 7.17 -1.10
CA ALA A 212 -8.20 6.93 0.29
C ALA A 212 -9.38 7.83 0.72
N ASN A 213 -9.32 9.10 0.37
CA ASN A 213 -10.35 10.09 0.66
C ASN A 213 -11.68 9.81 -0.07
N LEU A 214 -11.61 9.43 -1.35
CA LEU A 214 -12.79 9.05 -2.12
C LEU A 214 -13.46 7.80 -1.53
N ARG A 215 -12.67 6.79 -1.13
CA ARG A 215 -13.16 5.60 -0.43
C ARG A 215 -13.82 5.96 0.91
N ALA A 216 -13.21 6.85 1.69
CA ALA A 216 -13.78 7.33 2.95
C ALA A 216 -15.12 8.03 2.71
N ALA A 217 -15.21 8.93 1.72
CA ALA A 217 -16.43 9.65 1.39
C ALA A 217 -17.59 8.70 1.00
N VAL A 218 -17.33 7.72 0.15
CA VAL A 218 -18.33 6.73 -0.28
C VAL A 218 -18.79 5.85 0.88
N ARG A 219 -17.86 5.38 1.72
CA ARG A 219 -18.19 4.53 2.88
C ARG A 219 -18.98 5.30 3.93
N VAL A 220 -18.58 6.53 4.26
CA VAL A 220 -19.25 7.40 5.22
C VAL A 220 -20.67 7.72 4.74
N ALA A 221 -20.85 8.06 3.45
CA ALA A 221 -22.17 8.30 2.88
C ALA A 221 -23.05 7.04 2.97
N ARG A 222 -22.51 5.87 2.66
CA ARG A 222 -23.23 4.60 2.75
C ARG A 222 -23.62 4.21 4.19
N MET A 223 -22.82 4.64 5.18
CA MET A 223 -23.12 4.47 6.61
C MET A 223 -24.16 5.50 7.11
N GLY A 224 -24.61 6.42 6.27
CA GLY A 224 -25.53 7.49 6.65
C GLY A 224 -24.92 8.52 7.61
N LYS A 225 -23.59 8.58 7.73
CA LYS A 225 -22.91 9.55 8.59
C LYS A 225 -22.70 10.90 7.88
N GLY A 226 -22.65 11.98 8.67
CA GLY A 226 -22.60 13.35 8.17
C GLY A 226 -21.20 13.84 7.79
N SER A 227 -21.15 15.11 7.33
CA SER A 227 -19.93 15.81 6.94
C SER A 227 -18.93 15.98 8.07
N GLU A 228 -19.40 16.13 9.29
CA GLU A 228 -18.55 16.26 10.47
C GLU A 228 -17.69 15.01 10.66
N PHE A 229 -18.32 13.84 10.65
CA PHE A 229 -17.60 12.57 10.71
C PHE A 229 -16.66 12.38 9.52
N LEU A 230 -17.11 12.74 8.30
CA LEU A 230 -16.25 12.66 7.12
C LEU A 230 -15.02 13.56 7.26
N SER A 231 -15.16 14.78 7.77
CA SER A 231 -14.04 15.69 8.01
C SER A 231 -12.97 15.11 8.94
N GLN A 232 -13.36 14.31 9.92
CA GLN A 232 -12.44 13.67 10.86
C GLN A 232 -11.59 12.56 10.22
N VAL A 233 -12.15 11.85 9.23
CA VAL A 233 -11.50 10.68 8.62
C VAL A 233 -10.73 11.02 7.33
N LEU A 234 -10.89 12.21 6.76
CA LEU A 234 -10.18 12.62 5.56
C LEU A 234 -8.69 12.89 5.83
N LEU A 235 -7.87 12.49 4.85
CA LEU A 235 -6.42 12.66 4.85
C LEU A 235 -6.03 13.98 4.14
N PRO A 236 -5.01 14.70 4.65
CA PRO A 236 -4.47 15.87 3.97
C PRO A 236 -3.56 15.48 2.79
N GLY A 237 -3.40 16.37 1.82
CA GLY A 237 -2.40 16.22 0.75
C GLY A 237 -2.91 15.65 -0.57
N GLY A 238 -4.21 15.43 -0.73
CA GLY A 238 -4.85 15.09 -2.00
C GLY A 238 -4.96 16.29 -2.94
N SER A 239 -5.47 16.07 -4.14
CA SER A 239 -5.76 17.10 -5.14
C SER A 239 -7.02 17.91 -4.77
N VAL A 240 -7.96 17.29 -4.08
CA VAL A 240 -9.19 17.92 -3.58
C VAL A 240 -9.03 18.24 -2.10
N SER A 241 -9.39 19.47 -1.70
CA SER A 241 -9.30 19.87 -0.29
C SER A 241 -10.27 19.04 0.59
N GLN A 242 -9.87 18.73 1.82
CA GLN A 242 -10.71 18.02 2.79
C GLN A 242 -12.06 18.75 2.98
N ARG A 243 -12.04 20.09 3.05
CA ARG A 243 -13.26 20.90 3.23
C ARG A 243 -14.21 20.75 2.05
N THR A 244 -13.70 20.81 0.82
CA THR A 244 -14.51 20.65 -0.40
C THR A 244 -15.11 19.25 -0.47
N LEU A 245 -14.28 18.22 -0.20
CA LEU A 245 -14.73 16.84 -0.24
C LEU A 245 -15.75 16.51 0.86
N ALA A 246 -15.57 17.06 2.07
CA ALA A 246 -16.51 16.87 3.16
C ALA A 246 -17.88 17.50 2.91
N ALA A 247 -17.94 18.55 2.09
CA ALA A 247 -19.18 19.23 1.72
C ALA A 247 -19.94 18.51 0.58
N ALA A 248 -19.23 17.84 -0.32
CA ALA A 248 -19.79 17.22 -1.52
C ALA A 248 -20.77 16.07 -1.22
N ARG A 249 -21.84 15.97 -1.99
CA ARG A 249 -22.88 14.94 -1.89
C ARG A 249 -23.26 14.41 -3.26
N GLY A 250 -23.54 13.11 -3.31
CA GLY A 250 -24.09 12.48 -4.52
C GLY A 250 -23.24 12.76 -5.77
N GLU A 251 -23.81 13.42 -6.76
CA GLU A 251 -23.14 13.73 -8.03
C GLU A 251 -22.05 14.79 -7.91
N GLU A 252 -22.10 15.64 -6.90
CA GLU A 252 -21.01 16.60 -6.63
C GLU A 252 -19.70 15.87 -6.34
N LEU A 253 -19.76 14.69 -5.69
CA LEU A 253 -18.58 13.87 -5.43
C LEU A 253 -17.87 13.47 -6.73
N SER A 254 -18.62 13.08 -7.77
CA SER A 254 -18.04 12.73 -9.08
C SER A 254 -17.49 13.94 -9.80
N ALA A 255 -18.16 15.09 -9.71
CA ALA A 255 -17.72 16.33 -10.34
C ALA A 255 -16.35 16.82 -9.83
N LEU A 256 -16.01 16.54 -8.55
CA LEU A 256 -14.71 16.93 -7.99
C LEU A 256 -13.52 16.23 -8.66
N PHE A 257 -13.73 15.06 -9.26
CA PHE A 257 -12.68 14.25 -9.88
C PHE A 257 -12.82 14.09 -11.40
N GLN A 258 -13.78 14.76 -12.03
CA GLN A 258 -14.15 14.56 -13.45
C GLN A 258 -13.01 14.73 -14.45
N ASN A 259 -12.01 15.56 -14.14
CA ASN A 259 -10.87 15.85 -15.01
C ASN A 259 -9.58 15.12 -14.58
N GLY A 260 -9.68 14.12 -13.68
CA GLY A 260 -8.53 13.44 -13.09
C GLY A 260 -8.53 11.93 -13.34
N ALA A 261 -7.49 11.27 -12.87
CA ALA A 261 -7.34 9.83 -12.95
C ALA A 261 -8.48 9.05 -12.24
N LEU A 262 -9.20 9.72 -11.33
CA LEU A 262 -10.29 9.12 -10.55
C LEU A 262 -11.69 9.39 -11.13
N ALA A 263 -11.84 9.95 -12.32
CA ALA A 263 -13.14 10.30 -12.89
C ALA A 263 -14.11 9.11 -12.88
N GLN A 264 -13.71 7.98 -13.45
CA GLN A 264 -14.52 6.76 -13.49
C GLN A 264 -14.78 6.17 -12.10
N ALA A 265 -13.77 6.16 -11.22
CA ALA A 265 -13.92 5.71 -9.85
C ALA A 265 -14.93 6.58 -9.07
N ALA A 266 -14.89 7.89 -9.26
CA ALA A 266 -15.80 8.83 -8.59
C ALA A 266 -17.25 8.68 -9.06
N GLU A 267 -17.48 8.40 -10.35
CA GLU A 267 -18.83 8.06 -10.87
C GLU A 267 -19.38 6.78 -10.23
N LEU A 268 -18.56 5.72 -10.19
CA LEU A 268 -18.94 4.47 -9.53
C LEU A 268 -19.17 4.68 -8.03
N GLY A 269 -18.32 5.49 -7.40
CA GLY A 269 -18.44 5.86 -6.01
C GLY A 269 -19.71 6.62 -5.69
N ALA A 270 -20.08 7.61 -6.50
CA ALA A 270 -21.33 8.36 -6.34
C ALA A 270 -22.57 7.45 -6.45
N LYS A 271 -22.53 6.47 -7.34
CA LYS A 271 -23.58 5.43 -7.45
C LYS A 271 -23.56 4.52 -6.21
N ALA A 272 -22.39 4.02 -5.80
CA ALA A 272 -22.24 3.11 -4.68
C ALA A 272 -22.56 3.74 -3.31
N ALA A 273 -22.46 5.07 -3.18
CA ALA A 273 -22.80 5.81 -1.97
C ALA A 273 -24.31 5.77 -1.63
N ARG A 274 -25.19 5.49 -2.60
CA ARG A 274 -26.65 5.39 -2.40
C ARG A 274 -27.02 4.09 -1.71
N PRO A 275 -28.04 4.05 -0.81
CA PRO A 275 -28.42 2.83 -0.09
C PRO A 275 -28.76 1.63 -0.97
N ALA A 276 -29.45 1.84 -2.11
CA ALA A 276 -29.76 0.84 -3.13
C ALA A 276 -28.82 0.96 -4.36
N GLY A 277 -27.61 1.49 -4.16
CA GLY A 277 -26.74 1.91 -5.24
C GLY A 277 -25.83 0.80 -5.80
N GLY A 278 -24.81 1.22 -6.54
CA GLY A 278 -23.91 0.36 -7.27
C GLY A 278 -22.99 -0.53 -6.39
N SER A 279 -22.23 -1.37 -7.08
CA SER A 279 -21.30 -2.31 -6.46
C SER A 279 -20.11 -1.59 -5.81
N LEU A 280 -19.91 -1.80 -4.51
CA LEU A 280 -18.67 -1.36 -3.82
C LEU A 280 -17.45 -2.06 -4.39
N THR A 281 -17.56 -3.33 -4.79
CA THR A 281 -16.46 -4.08 -5.38
C THR A 281 -15.98 -3.44 -6.68
N ALA A 282 -16.90 -3.05 -7.55
CA ALA A 282 -16.56 -2.35 -8.81
C ALA A 282 -15.92 -0.98 -8.54
N PHE A 283 -16.44 -0.23 -7.59
CA PHE A 283 -15.87 1.05 -7.16
C PHE A 283 -14.45 0.88 -6.60
N GLU A 284 -14.25 -0.04 -5.65
CA GLU A 284 -12.95 -0.29 -5.02
C GLU A 284 -11.91 -0.76 -6.06
N ARG A 285 -12.33 -1.63 -6.98
CA ARG A 285 -11.49 -2.08 -8.11
C ARG A 285 -11.04 -0.90 -8.96
N GLU A 286 -11.97 -0.01 -9.31
CA GLU A 286 -11.67 1.13 -10.16
C GLU A 286 -10.73 2.16 -9.48
N CYS A 287 -10.83 2.32 -8.17
CA CYS A 287 -9.87 3.09 -7.40
C CYS A 287 -8.43 2.54 -7.52
N ASP A 288 -8.27 1.22 -7.44
CA ASP A 288 -6.96 0.58 -7.59
C ASP A 288 -6.48 0.63 -9.05
N ASN A 289 -7.38 0.44 -10.02
CA ASN A 289 -7.06 0.54 -11.44
C ASN A 289 -6.57 1.94 -11.83
N ALA A 290 -7.11 3.00 -11.22
CA ALA A 290 -6.63 4.35 -11.43
C ALA A 290 -5.15 4.52 -11.02
N LEU A 291 -4.75 3.93 -9.89
CA LEU A 291 -3.33 3.89 -9.48
C LEU A 291 -2.49 3.08 -10.46
N THR A 292 -2.97 1.92 -10.90
CA THR A 292 -2.27 1.07 -11.88
C THR A 292 -2.05 1.81 -13.19
N ARG A 293 -3.07 2.51 -13.71
CA ARG A 293 -2.95 3.31 -14.95
C ARG A 293 -1.98 4.47 -14.80
N TYR A 294 -2.03 5.21 -13.69
CA TYR A 294 -1.06 6.27 -13.41
C TYR A 294 0.38 5.74 -13.45
N LEU A 295 0.62 4.62 -12.81
CA LEU A 295 1.96 4.02 -12.75
C LEU A 295 2.34 3.35 -14.08
N GLY A 296 1.37 2.93 -14.89
CA GLY A 296 1.57 2.41 -16.24
C GLY A 296 2.26 3.40 -17.19
N ASP A 297 2.18 4.71 -16.93
CA ASP A 297 2.90 5.72 -17.69
C ASP A 297 4.42 5.58 -17.57
N ALA A 298 4.93 5.00 -16.48
CA ALA A 298 6.36 4.69 -16.31
C ALA A 298 6.89 3.71 -17.38
N ARG A 299 6.05 2.87 -17.98
CA ARG A 299 6.45 1.95 -19.07
C ARG A 299 6.96 2.66 -20.31
N ARG A 300 6.67 3.95 -20.47
CA ARG A 300 7.16 4.79 -21.55
C ARG A 300 8.54 5.39 -21.27
N VAL A 301 9.02 5.23 -20.04
CA VAL A 301 10.31 5.74 -19.59
C VAL A 301 11.32 4.60 -19.62
N PRO A 302 12.38 4.67 -20.43
CA PRO A 302 13.32 3.56 -20.58
C PRO A 302 14.20 3.35 -19.33
N PHE A 303 14.48 4.41 -18.59
CA PHE A 303 15.21 4.37 -17.32
C PHE A 303 14.91 5.62 -16.50
N GLY A 304 14.87 5.45 -15.19
CA GLY A 304 14.56 6.55 -14.25
C GLY A 304 13.98 6.02 -12.96
N VAL A 305 13.71 6.91 -12.03
CA VAL A 305 13.07 6.58 -10.75
C VAL A 305 11.65 6.02 -10.97
N GLU A 306 10.99 6.40 -12.05
CA GLU A 306 9.64 5.98 -12.43
C GLU A 306 9.54 4.46 -12.58
N THR A 307 10.54 3.82 -13.17
CA THR A 307 10.59 2.36 -13.34
C THR A 307 10.62 1.65 -11.99
N VAL A 308 11.38 2.19 -11.02
CA VAL A 308 11.46 1.64 -9.66
C VAL A 308 10.11 1.75 -8.95
N ILE A 309 9.49 2.93 -9.01
CA ILE A 309 8.19 3.23 -8.37
C ILE A 309 7.10 2.30 -8.93
N ALA A 310 7.03 2.20 -10.25
CA ALA A 310 6.02 1.39 -10.92
C ALA A 310 6.18 -0.10 -10.63
N TYR A 311 7.41 -0.61 -10.63
CA TYR A 311 7.68 -2.00 -10.30
C TYR A 311 7.34 -2.34 -8.84
N LEU A 312 7.68 -1.46 -7.89
CA LEU A 312 7.31 -1.65 -6.48
C LEU A 312 5.80 -1.80 -6.30
N TYR A 313 5.03 -0.92 -6.94
CA TYR A 313 3.56 -1.01 -6.91
C TYR A 313 3.06 -2.27 -7.61
N ALA A 314 3.60 -2.59 -8.81
CA ALA A 314 3.21 -3.77 -9.57
C ALA A 314 3.43 -5.05 -8.76
N LYS A 315 4.54 -5.14 -8.01
CA LYS A 315 4.83 -6.26 -7.13
C LYS A 315 3.82 -6.37 -5.98
N GLU A 316 3.46 -5.26 -5.35
CA GLU A 316 2.42 -5.24 -4.31
C GLU A 316 1.02 -5.63 -4.86
N ALA A 317 0.68 -5.15 -6.06
CA ALA A 317 -0.56 -5.52 -6.74
C ALA A 317 -0.59 -7.01 -7.08
N GLU A 318 0.53 -7.57 -7.54
CA GLU A 318 0.70 -9.00 -7.80
C GLU A 318 0.46 -9.84 -6.55
N LEU A 319 1.08 -9.49 -5.41
CA LEU A 319 0.88 -10.19 -4.14
C LEU A 319 -0.59 -10.17 -3.71
N THR A 320 -1.26 -9.05 -3.94
CA THR A 320 -2.70 -8.90 -3.64
C THR A 320 -3.56 -9.77 -4.57
N ALA A 321 -3.22 -9.84 -5.87
CA ALA A 321 -3.92 -10.68 -6.83
C ALA A 321 -3.77 -12.18 -6.48
N ILE A 322 -2.56 -12.63 -6.15
CA ILE A 322 -2.31 -14.01 -5.71
C ILE A 322 -3.19 -14.36 -4.50
N ARG A 323 -3.21 -13.51 -3.47
CA ARG A 323 -4.07 -13.71 -2.29
C ARG A 323 -5.55 -13.78 -2.66
N THR A 324 -6.00 -12.89 -3.52
CA THR A 324 -7.41 -12.83 -3.97
C THR A 324 -7.79 -14.12 -4.68
N ILE A 325 -6.96 -14.61 -5.59
CA ILE A 325 -7.22 -15.84 -6.35
C ILE A 325 -7.24 -17.05 -5.40
N LEU A 326 -6.22 -17.23 -4.58
CA LEU A 326 -6.12 -18.40 -3.71
C LEU A 326 -7.19 -18.41 -2.62
N ALA A 327 -7.50 -17.25 -2.03
CA ALA A 327 -8.59 -17.13 -1.07
C ALA A 327 -9.96 -17.41 -1.71
N GLY A 328 -10.21 -16.88 -2.92
CA GLY A 328 -11.45 -17.13 -3.66
C GLY A 328 -11.63 -18.61 -4.00
N ARG A 329 -10.58 -19.27 -4.49
CA ARG A 329 -10.59 -20.72 -4.78
C ARG A 329 -10.88 -21.56 -3.52
N ARG A 330 -10.21 -21.27 -2.42
CA ARG A 330 -10.45 -21.97 -1.13
C ARG A 330 -11.85 -21.75 -0.59
N ALA A 331 -12.44 -20.60 -0.84
CA ALA A 331 -13.82 -20.31 -0.48
C ALA A 331 -14.84 -20.93 -1.46
N GLY A 332 -14.39 -21.67 -2.50
CA GLY A 332 -15.26 -22.26 -3.50
C GLY A 332 -15.99 -21.26 -4.39
N LEU A 333 -15.45 -20.05 -4.56
CA LEU A 333 -16.06 -19.04 -5.42
C LEU A 333 -15.91 -19.43 -6.89
N ASP A 334 -16.95 -19.11 -7.68
CA ASP A 334 -16.89 -19.24 -9.13
C ASP A 334 -15.76 -18.40 -9.73
N GLY A 335 -15.10 -18.91 -10.78
CA GLY A 335 -14.00 -18.23 -11.44
C GLY A 335 -14.38 -16.83 -11.97
N ALA A 336 -15.63 -16.63 -12.41
CA ALA A 336 -16.12 -15.32 -12.84
C ALA A 336 -16.15 -14.32 -11.68
N VAL A 337 -16.56 -14.76 -10.49
CA VAL A 337 -16.59 -13.93 -9.26
C VAL A 337 -15.17 -13.56 -8.82
N ILE A 338 -14.21 -14.49 -8.94
CA ILE A 338 -12.80 -14.19 -8.63
C ILE A 338 -12.26 -13.16 -9.63
N ARG A 339 -12.52 -13.33 -10.94
CA ARG A 339 -12.10 -12.40 -11.99
C ARG A 339 -12.65 -10.99 -11.79
N GLU A 340 -13.91 -10.87 -11.35
CA GLU A 340 -14.52 -9.57 -11.06
C GLU A 340 -13.78 -8.79 -9.95
N ARG A 341 -13.15 -9.49 -9.02
CA ARG A 341 -12.40 -8.89 -7.91
C ARG A 341 -10.96 -8.52 -8.26
N LEU A 342 -10.43 -9.03 -9.37
CA LEU A 342 -9.07 -8.71 -9.80
C LEU A 342 -8.98 -7.30 -10.38
N ARG A 343 -7.80 -6.69 -10.21
CA ARG A 343 -7.44 -5.37 -10.73
C ARG A 343 -6.78 -5.50 -12.10
N GLU A 344 -6.66 -4.37 -12.79
CA GLU A 344 -5.80 -4.29 -13.97
C GLU A 344 -4.37 -4.68 -13.60
N THR A 345 -3.68 -5.34 -14.53
CA THR A 345 -2.26 -5.68 -14.38
C THR A 345 -1.39 -4.54 -14.87
N TYR A 346 -0.22 -4.42 -14.29
CA TYR A 346 0.82 -3.51 -14.78
C TYR A 346 1.46 -4.03 -16.08
N VAL A 347 1.55 -5.36 -16.27
CA VAL A 347 2.13 -6.06 -17.43
C VAL A 347 1.06 -6.81 -18.21
#